data_f7760729d36ffd0cc235336b26151a00
#
_entry.id   f7760729d36ffd0cc235336b26151a00
#
_cell.length_a   1.000
_cell.length_b   1.000
_cell.length_c   1.000
_cell.angle_alpha   90.00
_cell.angle_beta   90.00
_cell.angle_gamma   90.00
#
_symmetry.space_group_name_H-M   'P 1'
#
loop_
_entity.id
_entity.type
_entity.pdbx_description
1 polymer ?
#
loop_
_entity_poly.entity_id
_entity_poly.type
_entity_poly.pdbx_seq_one_letter_code
_entity_poly.pdbx_strand_id
1 'polypeptide(L)'
;MSILIKGALLDGAVTDVYIEKKEIRQVGTDLQVQADQVIDGRRKALIPGFVNAMTLFRGFGDDMPLMPWLEQKIWPNEAKLTREDVYWGTKLACLEMIKSGTTTFFDMYHKFRATADAVEEMGLRALLAGVCFDHFKPELAEKSKRENEKLVVDVENYSKRIRYAVGPHAIYTVSG
;
A
#
# COMPACT_ATOMS: atom_id res chain seq x y z
N MET A 1 -1.62 -18.95 -15.79
CA MET A 1 -2.32 -17.86 -16.50
C MET A 1 -1.27 -16.98 -17.16
N SER A 2 -1.46 -16.73 -18.45
CA SER A 2 -0.61 -15.86 -19.26
C SER A 2 -1.45 -14.78 -19.96
N ILE A 3 -0.85 -13.62 -20.22
CA ILE A 3 -1.50 -12.47 -20.82
C ILE A 3 -0.59 -11.92 -21.92
N LEU A 4 -1.16 -11.66 -23.09
CA LEU A 4 -0.51 -10.94 -24.16
C LEU A 4 -1.21 -9.58 -24.37
N ILE A 5 -0.50 -8.49 -24.16
CA ILE A 5 -0.96 -7.14 -24.49
C ILE A 5 -0.41 -6.80 -25.87
N LYS A 6 -1.28 -6.54 -26.84
CA LYS A 6 -0.89 -6.25 -28.23
C LYS A 6 -0.99 -4.79 -28.58
N GLY A 7 0.07 -4.23 -29.13
CA GLY A 7 0.08 -2.91 -29.77
C GLY A 7 -0.08 -1.74 -28.81
N ALA A 8 0.35 -1.88 -27.54
CA ALA A 8 0.34 -0.78 -26.56
C ALA A 8 1.51 0.18 -26.77
N LEU A 9 1.31 1.44 -26.44
CA LEU A 9 2.42 2.42 -26.40
C LEU A 9 3.20 2.21 -25.09
N LEU A 10 4.44 1.75 -25.20
CA LEU A 10 5.37 1.56 -24.09
C LEU A 10 6.65 2.36 -24.38
N ASP A 11 7.02 3.29 -23.52
CA ASP A 11 8.21 4.14 -23.64
C ASP A 11 8.37 4.80 -25.03
N GLY A 12 7.25 5.27 -25.61
CA GLY A 12 7.22 5.94 -26.90
C GLY A 12 7.17 5.03 -28.14
N ALA A 13 7.21 3.70 -27.96
CA ALA A 13 7.12 2.73 -29.05
C ALA A 13 5.85 1.87 -28.95
N VAL A 14 5.28 1.51 -30.11
CA VAL A 14 4.17 0.54 -30.16
C VAL A 14 4.74 -0.85 -29.98
N THR A 15 4.31 -1.55 -28.93
CA THR A 15 4.99 -2.75 -28.45
C THR A 15 3.95 -3.78 -27.95
N ASP A 16 4.25 -5.05 -28.13
CA ASP A 16 3.56 -6.15 -27.48
C ASP A 16 4.28 -6.55 -26.19
N VAL A 17 3.52 -6.93 -25.17
CA VAL A 17 4.07 -7.40 -23.91
C VAL A 17 3.43 -8.73 -23.54
N TYR A 18 4.26 -9.76 -23.37
CA TYR A 18 3.83 -11.07 -22.89
C TYR A 18 4.18 -11.27 -21.43
N ILE A 19 3.16 -11.63 -20.66
CA ILE A 19 3.25 -11.85 -19.21
C ILE A 19 2.88 -13.30 -18.94
N GLU A 20 3.71 -14.02 -18.19
CA GLU A 20 3.43 -15.35 -17.72
C GLU A 20 3.53 -15.40 -16.20
N LYS A 21 2.47 -15.88 -15.54
CA LYS A 21 2.35 -15.91 -14.09
C LYS A 21 2.48 -14.50 -13.50
N LYS A 22 3.65 -14.16 -12.94
CA LYS A 22 3.92 -12.89 -12.25
C LYS A 22 5.04 -12.07 -12.91
N GLU A 23 5.48 -12.49 -14.09
CA GLU A 23 6.65 -11.92 -14.73
C GLU A 23 6.38 -11.51 -16.18
N ILE A 24 6.94 -10.38 -16.58
CA ILE A 24 7.04 -10.00 -17.97
C ILE A 24 8.12 -10.89 -18.60
N ARG A 25 7.73 -11.72 -19.56
CA ARG A 25 8.64 -12.66 -20.23
C ARG A 25 9.21 -12.14 -21.51
N GLN A 26 8.42 -11.40 -22.27
CA GLN A 26 8.85 -10.85 -23.54
C GLN A 26 8.26 -9.47 -23.76
N VAL A 27 9.04 -8.60 -24.38
CA VAL A 27 8.65 -7.28 -24.85
C VAL A 27 9.19 -7.16 -26.27
N GLY A 28 8.34 -6.81 -27.24
CA GLY A 28 8.77 -6.72 -28.63
C GLY A 28 7.61 -6.37 -29.54
N THR A 29 7.86 -6.30 -30.84
CA THR A 29 6.83 -6.07 -31.87
C THR A 29 6.37 -7.39 -32.45
N ASP A 30 5.07 -7.50 -32.70
CA ASP A 30 4.44 -8.65 -33.37
C ASP A 30 4.80 -10.02 -32.75
N LEU A 31 4.68 -10.13 -31.44
CA LEU A 31 4.97 -11.37 -30.72
C LEU A 31 4.04 -12.50 -31.16
N GLN A 32 4.62 -13.61 -31.59
CA GLN A 32 3.93 -14.83 -32.01
C GLN A 32 3.89 -15.84 -30.86
N VAL A 33 3.16 -15.50 -29.79
CA VAL A 33 3.01 -16.34 -28.59
C VAL A 33 1.54 -16.63 -28.33
N GLN A 34 1.25 -17.82 -27.83
CA GLN A 34 -0.08 -18.17 -27.32
C GLN A 34 -0.21 -17.68 -25.88
N ALA A 35 -1.35 -17.09 -25.54
CA ALA A 35 -1.67 -16.63 -24.20
C ALA A 35 -3.10 -17.01 -23.83
N ASP A 36 -3.34 -17.24 -22.53
CA ASP A 36 -4.68 -17.50 -22.01
C ASP A 36 -5.63 -16.32 -22.20
N GLN A 37 -5.07 -15.09 -22.20
CA GLN A 37 -5.80 -13.85 -22.44
C GLN A 37 -5.03 -12.93 -23.37
N VAL A 38 -5.72 -12.34 -24.35
CA VAL A 38 -5.15 -11.31 -25.21
C VAL A 38 -5.88 -9.99 -24.95
N ILE A 39 -5.11 -8.93 -24.68
CA ILE A 39 -5.61 -7.57 -24.45
C ILE A 39 -5.24 -6.70 -25.64
N ASP A 40 -6.22 -6.06 -26.25
CA ASP A 40 -5.99 -5.04 -27.27
C ASP A 40 -5.47 -3.75 -26.61
N GLY A 41 -4.20 -3.49 -26.80
CA GLY A 41 -3.47 -2.30 -26.30
C GLY A 41 -3.43 -1.13 -27.29
N ARG A 42 -3.97 -1.28 -28.50
CA ARG A 42 -3.96 -0.22 -29.51
C ARG A 42 -4.60 1.05 -28.99
N ARG A 43 -3.95 2.19 -29.17
CA ARG A 43 -4.33 3.51 -28.65
C ARG A 43 -4.38 3.61 -27.13
N LYS A 44 -3.68 2.71 -26.43
CA LYS A 44 -3.50 2.73 -24.97
C LYS A 44 -2.02 2.79 -24.65
N ALA A 45 -1.67 3.50 -23.57
CA ALA A 45 -0.35 3.46 -23.01
C ALA A 45 -0.26 2.35 -21.95
N LEU A 46 0.84 1.62 -21.96
CA LEU A 46 1.23 0.70 -20.92
C LEU A 46 2.24 1.40 -20.02
N ILE A 47 1.88 1.58 -18.76
CA ILE A 47 2.70 2.26 -17.76
C ILE A 47 2.85 1.37 -16.52
N PRO A 48 3.88 1.57 -15.68
CA PRO A 48 3.95 0.96 -14.37
C PRO A 48 2.69 1.30 -13.55
N GLY A 49 2.25 0.38 -12.71
CA GLY A 49 1.17 0.65 -11.77
C GLY A 49 1.52 1.79 -10.81
N PHE A 50 0.52 2.60 -10.46
CA PHE A 50 0.74 3.74 -9.57
C PHE A 50 1.19 3.30 -8.18
N VAL A 51 1.95 4.19 -7.53
CA VAL A 51 2.31 4.07 -6.11
C VAL A 51 1.57 5.15 -5.34
N ASN A 52 0.94 4.78 -4.23
CA ASN A 52 0.11 5.68 -3.42
C ASN A 52 0.53 5.62 -1.95
N ALA A 53 -0.02 6.50 -1.12
CA ALA A 53 0.00 6.42 0.33
C ALA A 53 -1.44 6.22 0.83
N MET A 54 -1.64 5.24 1.70
CA MET A 54 -2.94 4.98 2.29
C MET A 54 -3.13 5.84 3.55
N THR A 55 -4.34 6.33 3.76
CA THR A 55 -4.77 6.97 5.01
C THR A 55 -6.24 6.69 5.23
N LEU A 56 -6.57 6.10 6.38
CA LEU A 56 -7.96 5.98 6.83
C LEU A 56 -8.48 7.34 7.31
N PHE A 57 -9.79 7.53 7.37
CA PHE A 57 -10.47 8.81 7.71
C PHE A 57 -10.17 9.98 6.78
N ARG A 58 -9.63 9.75 5.61
CA ARG A 58 -9.47 10.79 4.61
C ARG A 58 -10.83 11.43 4.28
N GLY A 59 -10.88 12.77 4.24
CA GLY A 59 -12.11 13.51 4.04
C GLY A 59 -12.92 13.79 5.32
N PHE A 60 -12.46 13.31 6.47
CA PHE A 60 -13.16 13.51 7.73
C PHE A 60 -12.76 14.82 8.41
N GLY A 61 -13.47 15.90 8.09
CA GLY A 61 -13.22 17.24 8.63
C GLY A 61 -12.09 17.99 7.95
N ASP A 62 -11.97 17.90 6.62
CA ASP A 62 -10.88 18.46 5.81
C ASP A 62 -10.77 20.00 5.85
N ASP A 63 -11.82 20.69 6.25
CA ASP A 63 -11.88 22.16 6.38
C ASP A 63 -11.45 22.69 7.74
N MET A 64 -10.98 21.82 8.64
CA MET A 64 -10.52 22.19 9.97
C MET A 64 -9.02 22.48 10.01
N PRO A 65 -8.55 23.44 10.86
CA PRO A 65 -7.13 23.57 11.19
C PRO A 65 -6.57 22.28 11.79
N LEU A 66 -5.26 22.01 11.59
CA LEU A 66 -4.63 20.74 11.93
C LEU A 66 -4.88 20.29 13.39
N MET A 67 -4.57 21.14 14.38
CA MET A 67 -4.67 20.71 15.78
C MET A 67 -6.12 20.47 16.22
N PRO A 68 -7.10 21.38 15.95
CA PRO A 68 -8.51 21.08 16.18
C PRO A 68 -9.00 19.83 15.45
N TRP A 69 -8.56 19.58 14.24
CA TRP A 69 -8.90 18.38 13.48
C TRP A 69 -8.38 17.12 14.18
N LEU A 70 -7.11 17.11 14.60
CA LEU A 70 -6.52 15.97 15.31
C LEU A 70 -7.22 15.72 16.65
N GLU A 71 -7.39 16.75 17.48
CA GLU A 71 -7.89 16.63 18.86
C GLU A 71 -9.39 16.32 18.92
N GLN A 72 -10.17 16.89 18.03
CA GLN A 72 -11.64 16.80 18.09
C GLN A 72 -12.21 15.70 17.17
N LYS A 73 -11.49 15.33 16.11
CA LYS A 73 -11.98 14.37 15.10
C LYS A 73 -11.14 13.09 15.04
N ILE A 74 -9.83 13.22 14.81
CA ILE A 74 -9.01 12.04 14.48
C ILE A 74 -8.70 11.21 15.72
N TRP A 75 -7.99 11.73 16.68
CA TRP A 75 -7.55 10.95 17.85
C TRP A 75 -8.70 10.29 18.64
N PRO A 76 -9.83 10.99 18.92
CA PRO A 76 -10.95 10.35 19.62
C PRO A 76 -11.61 9.20 18.83
N ASN A 77 -11.56 9.23 17.50
CA ASN A 77 -12.11 8.18 16.66
C ASN A 77 -11.10 7.05 16.42
N GLU A 78 -9.84 7.37 16.19
CA GLU A 78 -8.77 6.37 16.08
C GLU A 78 -8.61 5.53 17.34
N ALA A 79 -8.80 6.13 18.53
CA ALA A 79 -8.77 5.42 19.80
C ALA A 79 -9.84 4.34 19.92
N LYS A 80 -10.95 4.45 19.17
CA LYS A 80 -12.07 3.49 19.15
C LYS A 80 -11.90 2.39 18.12
N LEU A 81 -11.01 2.57 17.14
CA LEU A 81 -10.83 1.60 16.06
C LEU A 81 -10.41 0.24 16.62
N THR A 82 -11.14 -0.77 16.22
CA THR A 82 -10.78 -2.16 16.42
C THR A 82 -9.81 -2.66 15.35
N ARG A 83 -9.29 -3.87 15.52
CA ARG A 83 -8.53 -4.56 14.47
C ARG A 83 -9.40 -4.79 13.23
N GLU A 84 -10.66 -5.12 13.43
CA GLU A 84 -11.62 -5.39 12.37
C GLU A 84 -11.94 -4.14 11.54
N ASP A 85 -12.11 -2.99 12.17
CA ASP A 85 -12.35 -1.71 11.48
C ASP A 85 -11.18 -1.37 10.54
N VAL A 86 -9.94 -1.50 11.03
CA VAL A 86 -8.75 -1.24 10.20
C VAL A 86 -8.63 -2.25 9.06
N TYR A 87 -8.93 -3.53 9.31
CA TYR A 87 -8.93 -4.56 8.28
C TYR A 87 -9.91 -4.24 7.14
N TRP A 88 -11.17 -3.94 7.46
CA TRP A 88 -12.18 -3.61 6.45
C TRP A 88 -11.94 -2.27 5.77
N GLY A 89 -11.50 -1.26 6.52
CA GLY A 89 -11.09 0.02 5.94
C GLY A 89 -9.94 -0.13 4.95
N THR A 90 -8.95 -0.97 5.27
CA THR A 90 -7.85 -1.29 4.37
C THR A 90 -8.33 -2.04 3.13
N LYS A 91 -9.25 -2.99 3.26
CA LYS A 91 -9.82 -3.69 2.09
C LYS A 91 -10.54 -2.73 1.15
N LEU A 92 -11.30 -1.78 1.69
CA LEU A 92 -11.96 -0.75 0.89
C LEU A 92 -10.93 0.12 0.16
N ALA A 93 -9.91 0.59 0.85
CA ALA A 93 -8.82 1.36 0.25
C ALA A 93 -8.08 0.58 -0.84
N CYS A 94 -7.80 -0.70 -0.62
CA CYS A 94 -7.20 -1.60 -1.61
C CYS A 94 -8.10 -1.73 -2.85
N LEU A 95 -9.42 -1.86 -2.68
CA LEU A 95 -10.36 -1.92 -3.79
C LEU A 95 -10.34 -0.64 -4.64
N GLU A 96 -10.34 0.52 -4.00
CA GLU A 96 -10.22 1.81 -4.68
C GLU A 96 -8.89 1.94 -5.43
N MET A 97 -7.79 1.54 -4.81
CA MET A 97 -6.47 1.52 -5.41
C MET A 97 -6.40 0.60 -6.64
N ILE A 98 -6.93 -0.61 -6.56
CA ILE A 98 -6.99 -1.54 -7.69
C ILE A 98 -7.78 -0.92 -8.85
N LYS A 99 -8.94 -0.34 -8.57
CA LYS A 99 -9.79 0.30 -9.59
C LYS A 99 -9.14 1.52 -10.23
N SER A 100 -8.26 2.21 -9.54
CA SER A 100 -7.53 3.38 -10.05
C SER A 100 -6.15 3.06 -10.64
N GLY A 101 -5.75 1.76 -10.68
CA GLY A 101 -4.47 1.33 -11.25
C GLY A 101 -3.28 1.44 -10.29
N THR A 102 -3.51 1.65 -9.01
CA THR A 102 -2.47 1.59 -7.98
C THR A 102 -2.14 0.15 -7.67
N THR A 103 -0.87 -0.20 -7.71
CA THR A 103 -0.36 -1.57 -7.46
C THR A 103 0.47 -1.69 -6.19
N THR A 104 0.94 -0.57 -5.68
CA THR A 104 1.81 -0.50 -4.50
C THR A 104 1.42 0.71 -3.66
N PHE A 105 1.47 0.58 -2.34
CA PHE A 105 1.28 1.74 -1.47
C PHE A 105 2.20 1.69 -0.25
N PHE A 106 2.41 2.86 0.32
CA PHE A 106 3.03 3.05 1.64
C PHE A 106 1.94 3.34 2.66
N ASP A 107 2.04 2.72 3.83
CA ASP A 107 1.14 3.00 4.95
C ASP A 107 1.93 3.18 6.24
N MET A 108 1.57 4.19 7.00
CA MET A 108 2.07 4.45 8.34
C MET A 108 0.86 4.63 9.27
N TYR A 109 0.27 3.50 9.67
CA TYR A 109 -0.95 3.52 10.46
C TYR A 109 -0.93 2.49 11.59
N HIS A 110 -1.87 2.65 12.53
CA HIS A 110 -2.02 1.74 13.66
C HIS A 110 -2.49 0.34 13.23
N LYS A 111 -2.25 -0.66 14.10
CA LYS A 111 -2.70 -2.05 13.89
C LYS A 111 -2.13 -2.72 12.62
N PHE A 112 -0.84 -2.58 12.44
CA PHE A 112 -0.04 -3.13 11.33
C PHE A 112 -0.54 -4.48 10.79
N ARG A 113 -0.79 -5.46 11.70
CA ARG A 113 -1.21 -6.81 11.28
C ARG A 113 -2.58 -6.82 10.59
N ALA A 114 -3.51 -5.93 10.99
CA ALA A 114 -4.81 -5.83 10.35
C ALA A 114 -4.67 -5.33 8.90
N THR A 115 -3.83 -4.31 8.69
CA THR A 115 -3.49 -3.82 7.35
C THR A 115 -2.78 -4.92 6.53
N ALA A 116 -1.80 -5.60 7.10
CA ALA A 116 -1.05 -6.66 6.41
C ALA A 116 -1.95 -7.81 5.96
N ASP A 117 -2.86 -8.29 6.81
CA ASP A 117 -3.82 -9.35 6.48
C ASP A 117 -4.73 -8.94 5.31
N ALA A 118 -5.26 -7.71 5.35
CA ALA A 118 -6.11 -7.19 4.28
C ALA A 118 -5.35 -7.08 2.94
N VAL A 119 -4.11 -6.57 2.99
CA VAL A 119 -3.26 -6.45 1.80
C VAL A 119 -2.89 -7.81 1.21
N GLU A 120 -2.60 -8.81 2.07
CA GLU A 120 -2.28 -10.16 1.63
C GLU A 120 -3.44 -10.76 0.83
N GLU A 121 -4.67 -10.63 1.32
CA GLU A 121 -5.86 -11.09 0.61
C GLU A 121 -6.14 -10.32 -0.68
N MET A 122 -6.00 -8.98 -0.64
CA MET A 122 -6.31 -8.12 -1.79
C MET A 122 -5.27 -8.18 -2.90
N GLY A 123 -4.07 -8.70 -2.61
CA GLY A 123 -3.05 -8.98 -3.60
C GLY A 123 -2.18 -7.79 -4.03
N LEU A 124 -2.28 -6.63 -3.36
CA LEU A 124 -1.41 -5.49 -3.62
C LEU A 124 0.00 -5.69 -3.03
N ARG A 125 0.89 -4.78 -3.38
CA ARG A 125 2.16 -4.60 -2.68
C ARG A 125 2.02 -3.47 -1.67
N ALA A 126 2.61 -3.65 -0.50
CA ALA A 126 2.65 -2.61 0.52
C ALA A 126 4.00 -2.53 1.23
N LEU A 127 4.44 -1.31 1.49
CA LEU A 127 5.47 -1.01 2.46
C LEU A 127 4.74 -0.48 3.71
N LEU A 128 4.67 -1.30 4.75
CA LEU A 128 3.93 -0.98 5.96
C LEU A 128 4.91 -0.54 7.05
N ALA A 129 4.68 0.64 7.61
CA ALA A 129 5.52 1.15 8.66
C ALA A 129 4.96 0.81 10.05
N GLY A 130 5.85 0.35 10.92
CA GLY A 130 5.59 0.33 12.35
C GLY A 130 5.69 1.75 12.89
N VAL A 131 4.54 2.30 13.32
CA VAL A 131 4.47 3.70 13.76
C VAL A 131 5.18 3.87 15.09
N CYS A 132 6.09 4.85 15.15
CA CYS A 132 6.77 5.24 16.38
C CYS A 132 6.14 6.51 16.94
N PHE A 133 5.65 6.42 18.17
CA PHE A 133 5.17 7.54 18.98
C PHE A 133 5.78 7.43 20.36
N ASP A 134 6.43 8.46 20.86
CA ASP A 134 6.92 8.48 22.24
C ASP A 134 6.49 9.73 23.03
N HIS A 135 6.00 10.76 22.35
CA HIS A 135 5.62 12.03 22.97
C HIS A 135 6.70 12.57 23.91
N PHE A 136 7.97 12.36 23.53
CA PHE A 136 9.15 12.75 24.31
C PHE A 136 9.25 12.06 25.70
N LYS A 137 8.68 10.86 25.85
CA LYS A 137 8.69 10.05 27.07
C LYS A 137 9.52 8.78 26.85
N PRO A 138 10.63 8.59 27.60
CA PRO A 138 11.52 7.45 27.42
C PRO A 138 10.83 6.07 27.50
N GLU A 139 9.86 5.93 28.40
CA GLU A 139 9.09 4.69 28.55
C GLU A 139 8.24 4.36 27.33
N LEU A 140 7.72 5.38 26.62
CA LEU A 140 6.97 5.19 25.39
C LEU A 140 7.90 4.91 24.19
N ALA A 141 9.07 5.54 24.17
CA ALA A 141 10.12 5.26 23.18
C ALA A 141 10.55 3.79 23.24
N GLU A 142 10.85 3.30 24.43
CA GLU A 142 11.25 1.91 24.63
C GLU A 142 10.10 0.92 24.29
N LYS A 143 8.85 1.27 24.62
CA LYS A 143 7.68 0.49 24.23
C LYS A 143 7.55 0.44 22.71
N SER A 144 7.63 1.61 22.03
CA SER A 144 7.53 1.72 20.58
C SER A 144 8.63 0.91 19.87
N LYS A 145 9.85 0.97 20.39
CA LYS A 145 10.98 0.16 19.90
C LYS A 145 10.67 -1.33 19.95
N ARG A 146 10.25 -1.85 21.12
CA ARG A 146 9.92 -3.29 21.29
C ARG A 146 8.78 -3.74 20.39
N GLU A 147 7.78 -2.88 20.18
CA GLU A 147 6.68 -3.17 19.26
C GLU A 147 7.19 -3.28 17.82
N ASN A 148 8.05 -2.36 17.39
CA ASN A 148 8.64 -2.38 16.06
C ASN A 148 9.57 -3.59 15.85
N GLU A 149 10.36 -3.98 16.83
CA GLU A 149 11.18 -5.20 16.78
C GLU A 149 10.34 -6.46 16.54
N LYS A 150 9.14 -6.55 17.12
CA LYS A 150 8.21 -7.64 16.85
C LYS A 150 7.66 -7.59 15.42
N LEU A 151 7.34 -6.40 14.91
CA LEU A 151 6.79 -6.24 13.56
C LEU A 151 7.80 -6.62 12.49
N VAL A 152 9.09 -6.38 12.71
CA VAL A 152 10.17 -6.85 11.81
C VAL A 152 10.15 -8.37 11.65
N VAL A 153 9.89 -9.11 12.74
CA VAL A 153 9.75 -10.57 12.69
C VAL A 153 8.41 -10.99 12.09
N ASP A 154 7.33 -10.33 12.49
CA ASP A 154 5.98 -10.67 12.03
C ASP A 154 5.82 -10.54 10.51
N VAL A 155 6.51 -9.59 9.87
CA VAL A 155 6.41 -9.39 8.42
C VAL A 155 6.89 -10.60 7.62
N GLU A 156 7.76 -11.43 8.19
CA GLU A 156 8.25 -12.64 7.54
C GLU A 156 7.14 -13.71 7.34
N ASN A 157 6.04 -13.59 8.07
CA ASN A 157 4.88 -14.48 7.92
C ASN A 157 4.00 -14.13 6.70
N TYR A 158 4.27 -13.02 6.04
CA TYR A 158 3.54 -12.55 4.86
C TYR A 158 4.31 -12.82 3.57
N SER A 159 3.62 -12.72 2.44
CA SER A 159 4.30 -12.82 1.15
C SER A 159 5.27 -11.66 0.93
N LYS A 160 6.21 -11.84 0.01
CA LYS A 160 7.19 -10.81 -0.38
C LYS A 160 6.58 -9.50 -0.93
N ARG A 161 5.25 -9.47 -1.12
CA ARG A 161 4.53 -8.26 -1.49
C ARG A 161 4.43 -7.26 -0.34
N ILE A 162 4.46 -7.75 0.90
CA ILE A 162 4.39 -6.93 2.11
C ILE A 162 5.79 -6.79 2.67
N ARG A 163 6.20 -5.54 2.89
CA ARG A 163 7.50 -5.19 3.47
C ARG A 163 7.30 -4.28 4.65
N TYR A 164 8.26 -4.33 5.56
CA TYR A 164 8.29 -3.50 6.75
C TYR A 164 9.17 -2.27 6.55
N ALA A 165 8.76 -1.16 7.18
CA ALA A 165 9.58 0.03 7.39
C ALA A 165 9.43 0.54 8.84
N VAL A 166 10.39 1.30 9.32
CA VAL A 166 10.26 2.08 10.56
C VAL A 166 9.56 3.39 10.22
N GLY A 167 8.54 3.76 11.00
CA GLY A 167 7.74 4.97 10.78
C GLY A 167 7.81 5.94 11.96
N PRO A 168 8.88 6.76 12.13
CA PRO A 168 8.82 7.89 13.03
C PRO A 168 7.73 8.85 12.56
N HIS A 169 6.72 9.09 13.41
CA HIS A 169 5.51 9.76 12.95
C HIS A 169 5.76 11.23 12.57
N ALA A 170 6.28 12.03 13.49
CA ALA A 170 6.53 13.45 13.25
C ALA A 170 7.46 14.04 14.31
N ILE A 171 8.10 15.14 13.96
CA ILE A 171 9.05 15.86 14.86
C ILE A 171 8.41 16.37 16.16
N TYR A 172 7.09 16.48 16.22
CA TYR A 172 6.32 16.89 17.41
C TYR A 172 5.74 15.71 18.19
N THR A 173 6.04 14.47 17.83
CA THR A 173 5.53 13.25 18.48
C THR A 173 6.62 12.22 18.77
N VAL A 174 7.84 12.42 18.28
CA VAL A 174 8.95 11.47 18.42
C VAL A 174 10.20 12.23 18.83
N SER A 175 10.87 11.72 19.88
CA SER A 175 12.18 12.22 20.33
C SER A 175 13.29 11.85 19.33
N GLY A 176 14.42 12.56 19.41
CA GLY A 176 15.62 12.28 18.62
C GLY A 176 16.39 11.03 19.09
#